data_fad053af600acbf28d24c58557b9257d
#
_entry.id   fad053af600acbf28d24c58557b9257d
#
_cell.length_a   1.000
_cell.length_b   1.000
_cell.length_c   1.000
_cell.angle_alpha   90.00
_cell.angle_beta   90.00
_cell.angle_gamma   90.00
#
_symmetry.space_group_name_H-M   'P 1'
#
loop_
_entity.id
_entity.type
_entity.pdbx_description
1 polymer ?
#
loop_
_entity_poly.entity_id
_entity_poly.type
_entity_poly.pdbx_seq_one_letter_code
_entity_poly.pdbx_strand_id
1 'polypeptide(L)'
;MAGKKRKKRARKLKLLYIITVSLFLIIAGLGSFLYFKSLYYERKFSELDLKVERGISSLGLSIVSKKIKKVGPFPGYSQAEETVKVPFDYPLDGFKMRIRNAFPRSVQIQRIEEKNLKDAYQVFVRLGFDRMTTHILKFFLKKIKIALLIDDFGYTQGEVTDLFLRDLDVPLTISIIPGTPYAGLIAQQAYKRKKEVMLHLPMEPKGKFKNEYKWIIMSGMGKEEIENVTRKAYESIPHCAGVNNHMGSLATSREEVMRPVLEVVKEKNLYFVDSKTTSSSVAFPLARKLGIRCTSRDVFLDNEKSYSYIKKQFQRLVLVARKKGRALGIAHASPTTARAIRKIICDLDKRKISLVYVSDIVE
;
A
#
# COMPACT_ATOMS: atom_id res chain seq x y z
N MET A 1 1.36 38.54 -85.01
CA MET A 1 0.88 37.70 -83.86
C MET A 1 1.98 37.27 -82.87
N ALA A 2 3.24 37.05 -83.24
CA ALA A 2 4.35 36.57 -82.38
C ALA A 2 4.73 37.50 -81.22
N GLY A 3 4.71 38.84 -81.42
CA GLY A 3 5.13 39.81 -80.35
C GLY A 3 4.17 39.87 -79.14
N LYS A 4 2.85 39.68 -79.33
CA LYS A 4 1.85 39.61 -78.23
C LYS A 4 2.03 38.38 -77.38
N LYS A 5 2.33 37.21 -77.97
CA LYS A 5 2.58 35.96 -77.21
C LYS A 5 3.85 36.06 -76.39
N ARG A 6 4.91 36.69 -76.88
CA ARG A 6 6.20 36.87 -76.15
C ARG A 6 6.03 37.81 -74.94
N LYS A 7 5.30 38.91 -75.07
CA LYS A 7 5.00 39.81 -73.93
C LYS A 7 4.15 39.14 -72.87
N LYS A 8 3.16 38.27 -73.24
CA LYS A 8 2.29 37.57 -72.31
C LYS A 8 3.05 36.47 -71.54
N ARG A 9 4.05 35.82 -72.19
CA ARG A 9 4.94 34.85 -71.56
C ARG A 9 5.91 35.52 -70.59
N ALA A 10 6.48 36.66 -70.94
CA ALA A 10 7.37 37.43 -70.06
C ALA A 10 6.63 37.94 -68.81
N ARG A 11 5.37 38.43 -68.95
CA ARG A 11 4.54 38.82 -67.78
C ARG A 11 4.20 37.61 -66.86
N LYS A 12 3.92 36.41 -67.39
CA LYS A 12 3.68 35.22 -66.60
C LYS A 12 4.94 34.80 -65.84
N LEU A 13 6.12 34.82 -66.47
CA LEU A 13 7.40 34.50 -65.83
C LEU A 13 7.72 35.52 -64.71
N LYS A 14 7.50 36.83 -64.95
CA LYS A 14 7.71 37.84 -63.90
C LYS A 14 6.76 37.67 -62.71
N LEU A 15 5.48 37.35 -62.95
CA LEU A 15 4.51 37.08 -61.92
C LEU A 15 4.88 35.82 -61.12
N LEU A 16 5.29 34.72 -61.80
CA LEU A 16 5.74 33.48 -61.16
C LEU A 16 6.97 33.74 -60.27
N TYR A 17 7.95 34.50 -60.76
CA TYR A 17 9.13 34.92 -59.97
C TYR A 17 8.75 35.66 -58.71
N ILE A 18 7.84 36.68 -58.84
CA ILE A 18 7.36 37.44 -57.65
C ILE A 18 6.67 36.55 -56.64
N ILE A 19 5.81 35.63 -57.11
CA ILE A 19 5.11 34.68 -56.25
C ILE A 19 6.12 33.75 -55.53
N THR A 20 7.13 33.24 -56.26
CA THR A 20 8.15 32.35 -55.67
C THR A 20 8.98 33.08 -54.60
N VAL A 21 9.44 34.30 -54.90
CA VAL A 21 10.20 35.13 -53.94
C VAL A 21 9.35 35.48 -52.73
N SER A 22 8.11 35.85 -52.93
CA SER A 22 7.21 36.14 -51.82
C SER A 22 6.95 34.93 -50.95
N LEU A 23 6.73 33.76 -51.53
CA LEU A 23 6.56 32.49 -50.82
C LEU A 23 7.82 32.11 -50.02
N PHE A 24 9.02 32.29 -50.65
CA PHE A 24 10.28 32.07 -49.97
C PHE A 24 10.45 33.01 -48.73
N LEU A 25 10.15 34.30 -48.87
CA LEU A 25 10.22 35.28 -47.76
C LEU A 25 9.22 34.92 -46.65
N ILE A 26 8.00 34.48 -47.00
CA ILE A 26 7.01 34.01 -46.00
C ILE A 26 7.50 32.80 -45.25
N ILE A 27 8.05 31.78 -45.97
CA ILE A 27 8.60 30.57 -45.34
C ILE A 27 9.81 30.92 -44.45
N ALA A 28 10.71 31.76 -44.91
CA ALA A 28 11.88 32.21 -44.12
C ALA A 28 11.44 32.99 -42.87
N GLY A 29 10.46 33.88 -43.00
CA GLY A 29 9.86 34.63 -41.87
C GLY A 29 9.17 33.71 -40.86
N LEU A 30 8.38 32.75 -41.34
CA LEU A 30 7.75 31.76 -40.48
C LEU A 30 8.79 30.89 -39.79
N GLY A 31 9.81 30.43 -40.48
CA GLY A 31 10.91 29.66 -39.91
C GLY A 31 11.65 30.42 -38.82
N SER A 32 11.97 31.70 -39.04
CA SER A 32 12.59 32.55 -38.04
C SER A 32 11.68 32.76 -36.82
N PHE A 33 10.41 33.02 -37.04
CA PHE A 33 9.42 33.15 -35.95
C PHE A 33 9.34 31.90 -35.10
N LEU A 34 9.25 30.74 -35.72
CA LEU A 34 9.18 29.46 -35.01
C LEU A 34 10.49 29.17 -34.25
N TYR A 35 11.64 29.49 -34.81
CA TYR A 35 12.93 29.37 -34.14
C TYR A 35 13.02 30.27 -32.87
N PHE A 36 12.70 31.56 -32.96
CA PHE A 36 12.70 32.44 -31.81
C PHE A 36 11.67 32.05 -30.76
N LYS A 37 10.51 31.55 -31.18
CA LYS A 37 9.48 31.03 -30.28
C LYS A 37 9.99 29.79 -29.53
N SER A 38 10.72 28.86 -30.20
CA SER A 38 11.34 27.71 -29.58
C SER A 38 12.36 28.14 -28.51
N LEU A 39 13.25 29.07 -28.85
CA LEU A 39 14.25 29.60 -27.91
C LEU A 39 13.57 30.29 -26.68
N TYR A 40 12.51 31.04 -26.90
CA TYR A 40 11.74 31.61 -25.80
C TYR A 40 11.18 30.56 -24.86
N TYR A 41 10.61 29.49 -25.39
CA TYR A 41 10.06 28.39 -24.57
C TYR A 41 11.13 27.66 -23.78
N GLU A 42 12.29 27.37 -24.37
CA GLU A 42 13.40 26.72 -23.68
C GLU A 42 13.97 27.60 -22.56
N ARG A 43 14.15 28.91 -22.83
CA ARG A 43 14.60 29.87 -21.80
C ARG A 43 13.61 29.92 -20.62
N LYS A 44 12.31 30.00 -20.91
CA LYS A 44 11.25 30.02 -19.89
C LYS A 44 11.18 28.72 -19.11
N PHE A 45 11.33 27.58 -19.79
CA PHE A 45 11.40 26.29 -19.13
C PHE A 45 12.58 26.22 -18.15
N SER A 46 13.79 26.59 -18.58
CA SER A 46 15.01 26.56 -17.74
C SER A 46 14.88 27.51 -16.52
N GLU A 47 14.29 28.71 -16.70
CA GLU A 47 14.03 29.63 -15.60
C GLU A 47 13.05 29.04 -14.57
N LEU A 48 11.96 28.40 -15.04
CA LEU A 48 10.98 27.78 -14.19
C LEU A 48 11.53 26.54 -13.49
N ASP A 49 12.32 25.75 -14.17
CA ASP A 49 12.95 24.54 -13.65
C ASP A 49 13.78 24.83 -12.39
N LEU A 50 14.62 25.88 -12.43
CA LEU A 50 15.36 26.34 -11.25
C LEU A 50 14.44 26.81 -10.10
N LYS A 51 13.33 27.47 -10.41
CA LYS A 51 12.37 27.91 -9.40
C LYS A 51 11.62 26.74 -8.79
N VAL A 52 11.33 25.71 -9.58
CA VAL A 52 10.66 24.48 -9.12
C VAL A 52 11.59 23.71 -8.20
N GLU A 53 12.85 23.51 -8.57
CA GLU A 53 13.84 22.84 -7.72
C GLU A 53 14.03 23.56 -6.37
N ARG A 54 14.15 24.89 -6.39
CA ARG A 54 14.22 25.70 -5.15
C ARG A 54 12.95 25.58 -4.30
N GLY A 55 11.77 25.58 -4.93
CA GLY A 55 10.50 25.39 -4.25
C GLY A 55 10.39 24.04 -3.57
N ILE A 56 10.82 22.96 -4.24
CA ILE A 56 10.86 21.61 -3.65
C ILE A 56 11.86 21.56 -2.48
N SER A 57 13.04 22.14 -2.65
CA SER A 57 14.07 22.23 -1.61
C SER A 57 13.58 23.03 -0.39
N SER A 58 12.82 24.11 -0.58
CA SER A 58 12.24 24.90 0.51
C SER A 58 11.21 24.11 1.34
N LEU A 59 10.62 23.07 0.78
CA LEU A 59 9.77 22.11 1.50
C LEU A 59 10.59 21.08 2.31
N GLY A 60 11.93 21.12 2.24
CA GLY A 60 12.78 20.07 2.83
C GLY A 60 12.70 18.74 2.10
N LEU A 61 12.31 18.74 0.81
CA LEU A 61 12.14 17.56 -0.01
C LEU A 61 13.14 17.56 -1.18
N SER A 62 13.31 16.40 -1.81
CA SER A 62 14.21 16.23 -2.97
C SER A 62 13.54 15.48 -4.11
N ILE A 63 13.94 15.82 -5.34
CA ILE A 63 13.54 15.10 -6.55
C ILE A 63 14.33 13.79 -6.61
N VAL A 64 13.63 12.67 -6.77
CA VAL A 64 14.24 11.34 -6.90
C VAL A 64 14.23 10.81 -8.33
N SER A 65 13.42 11.43 -9.19
CA SER A 65 13.35 11.08 -10.62
C SER A 65 12.87 12.28 -11.41
N LYS A 66 13.53 12.57 -12.54
CA LYS A 66 13.17 13.65 -13.47
C LYS A 66 13.25 13.11 -14.90
N LYS A 67 12.17 13.31 -15.67
CA LYS A 67 12.10 12.98 -17.10
C LYS A 67 11.63 14.21 -17.86
N ILE A 68 12.34 14.57 -18.92
CA ILE A 68 11.98 15.72 -19.76
C ILE A 68 11.59 15.21 -21.15
N LYS A 69 10.49 15.71 -21.68
CA LYS A 69 9.99 15.42 -23.03
C LYS A 69 9.53 16.69 -23.72
N LYS A 70 9.49 16.66 -25.05
CA LYS A 70 8.85 17.71 -25.86
C LYS A 70 7.36 17.41 -25.99
N VAL A 71 6.53 18.43 -25.80
CA VAL A 71 5.06 18.36 -25.88
C VAL A 71 4.49 19.53 -26.65
N GLY A 72 3.26 19.37 -27.14
CA GLY A 72 2.55 20.40 -27.90
C GLY A 72 2.86 20.41 -29.41
N PRO A 73 2.13 21.25 -30.18
CA PRO A 73 2.37 21.42 -31.60
C PRO A 73 3.73 22.14 -31.84
N PHE A 74 4.29 21.90 -33.04
CA PHE A 74 5.56 22.52 -33.42
C PHE A 74 5.53 24.06 -33.25
N PRO A 75 6.57 24.70 -32.64
CA PRO A 75 7.88 24.12 -32.26
C PRO A 75 7.89 23.28 -30.96
N GLY A 76 6.77 23.12 -30.28
CA GLY A 76 6.68 22.41 -29.01
C GLY A 76 7.42 23.11 -27.86
N TYR A 77 7.27 22.59 -26.65
CA TYR A 77 7.98 23.06 -25.47
C TYR A 77 8.41 21.88 -24.58
N SER A 78 9.43 22.09 -23.73
CA SER A 78 9.88 21.08 -22.79
C SER A 78 8.90 20.93 -21.62
N GLN A 79 8.61 19.69 -21.25
CA GLN A 79 7.84 19.33 -20.06
C GLN A 79 8.63 18.36 -19.20
N ALA A 80 8.83 18.69 -17.92
CA ALA A 80 9.43 17.84 -16.92
C ALA A 80 8.35 17.08 -16.14
N GLU A 81 8.54 15.78 -15.97
CA GLU A 81 7.80 14.92 -15.04
C GLU A 81 8.74 14.54 -13.90
N GLU A 82 8.46 14.99 -12.70
CA GLU A 82 9.34 14.86 -11.55
C GLU A 82 8.66 14.10 -10.42
N THR A 83 9.36 13.14 -9.84
CA THR A 83 8.91 12.43 -8.64
C THR A 83 9.68 12.93 -7.43
N VAL A 84 8.93 13.35 -6.41
CA VAL A 84 9.45 13.84 -5.14
C VAL A 84 9.05 12.84 -4.05
N LYS A 85 10.03 12.22 -3.40
CA LYS A 85 9.78 11.30 -2.30
C LYS A 85 9.43 12.09 -1.04
N VAL A 86 8.27 11.78 -0.44
CA VAL A 86 7.85 12.35 0.84
C VAL A 86 8.19 11.36 1.96
N PRO A 87 9.03 11.72 2.94
CA PRO A 87 9.34 10.87 4.08
C PRO A 87 8.10 10.57 4.93
N PHE A 88 8.10 9.42 5.60
CA PHE A 88 6.97 9.02 6.46
C PHE A 88 6.69 10.04 7.56
N ASP A 89 7.72 10.65 8.13
CA ASP A 89 7.61 11.63 9.22
C ASP A 89 7.21 13.02 8.75
N TYR A 90 7.19 13.25 7.44
CA TYR A 90 6.83 14.55 6.88
C TYR A 90 5.41 14.95 7.34
N PRO A 91 5.21 16.19 7.84
CA PRO A 91 3.90 16.67 8.23
C PRO A 91 3.01 16.83 7.00
N LEU A 92 1.86 16.13 6.94
CA LEU A 92 0.95 16.21 5.80
C LEU A 92 -0.18 17.24 6.00
N ASP A 93 -0.39 17.70 7.23
CA ASP A 93 -1.42 18.72 7.50
C ASP A 93 -1.03 20.07 6.85
N GLY A 94 -1.96 20.65 6.11
CA GLY A 94 -1.69 21.84 5.33
C GLY A 94 -0.72 21.66 4.15
N PHE A 95 -0.44 20.41 3.71
CA PHE A 95 0.58 20.14 2.67
C PHE A 95 0.28 20.87 1.36
N LYS A 96 -0.98 20.93 0.91
CA LYS A 96 -1.37 21.70 -0.29
C LYS A 96 -1.03 23.18 -0.15
N MET A 97 -1.25 23.76 1.03
CA MET A 97 -0.96 25.17 1.28
C MET A 97 0.56 25.42 1.29
N ARG A 98 1.35 24.52 1.92
CA ARG A 98 2.82 24.59 1.86
C ARG A 98 3.34 24.48 0.43
N ILE A 99 2.78 23.57 -0.38
CA ILE A 99 3.13 23.47 -1.80
C ILE A 99 2.84 24.81 -2.51
N ARG A 100 1.68 25.42 -2.28
CA ARG A 100 1.36 26.72 -2.90
C ARG A 100 2.33 27.82 -2.51
N ASN A 101 2.75 27.85 -1.26
CA ASN A 101 3.66 28.86 -0.72
C ASN A 101 5.14 28.62 -1.09
N ALA A 102 5.48 27.39 -1.49
CA ALA A 102 6.84 27.02 -1.87
C ALA A 102 7.29 27.62 -3.22
N PHE A 103 6.33 27.98 -4.07
CA PHE A 103 6.62 28.52 -5.40
C PHE A 103 6.35 30.03 -5.48
N PRO A 104 7.24 30.81 -6.12
CA PRO A 104 7.03 32.26 -6.32
C PRO A 104 5.82 32.47 -7.25
N ARG A 105 5.20 33.67 -7.17
CA ARG A 105 4.04 34.04 -7.99
C ARG A 105 4.27 33.93 -9.50
N SER A 106 5.52 33.99 -9.96
CA SER A 106 5.89 33.80 -11.37
C SER A 106 5.74 32.32 -11.85
N VAL A 107 5.55 31.38 -10.95
CA VAL A 107 5.24 29.98 -11.27
C VAL A 107 3.74 29.75 -11.10
N GLN A 108 3.03 29.55 -12.20
CA GLN A 108 1.59 29.34 -12.16
C GLN A 108 1.28 27.91 -11.73
N ILE A 109 0.62 27.75 -10.59
CA ILE A 109 0.06 26.46 -10.17
C ILE A 109 -1.29 26.30 -10.86
N GLN A 110 -1.34 25.43 -11.86
CA GLN A 110 -2.53 25.18 -12.67
C GLN A 110 -3.51 24.22 -11.99
N ARG A 111 -2.96 23.18 -11.29
CA ARG A 111 -3.77 22.14 -10.64
C ARG A 111 -3.00 21.45 -9.52
N ILE A 112 -3.71 21.13 -8.44
CA ILE A 112 -3.23 20.26 -7.36
C ILE A 112 -4.27 19.17 -7.13
N GLU A 113 -3.87 17.91 -7.28
CA GLU A 113 -4.72 16.73 -7.08
C GLU A 113 -4.10 15.81 -6.03
N GLU A 114 -4.95 15.27 -5.16
CA GLU A 114 -4.55 14.23 -4.19
C GLU A 114 -5.14 12.89 -4.56
N LYS A 115 -4.34 11.81 -4.38
CA LYS A 115 -4.79 10.43 -4.52
C LYS A 115 -4.36 9.64 -3.29
N ASN A 116 -5.33 9.11 -2.56
CA ASN A 116 -5.09 8.25 -1.41
C ASN A 116 -5.32 6.80 -1.83
N LEU A 117 -4.25 6.12 -2.26
CA LEU A 117 -4.27 4.74 -2.74
C LEU A 117 -4.04 3.75 -1.59
N LYS A 118 -4.24 2.45 -1.82
CA LYS A 118 -3.98 1.39 -0.83
C LYS A 118 -2.54 1.45 -0.32
N ASP A 119 -1.56 1.56 -1.21
CA ASP A 119 -0.13 1.44 -0.89
C ASP A 119 0.63 2.78 -0.89
N ALA A 120 -0.03 3.88 -1.26
CA ALA A 120 0.62 5.19 -1.38
C ALA A 120 -0.35 6.35 -1.20
N TYR A 121 0.20 7.47 -0.70
CA TYR A 121 -0.42 8.79 -0.81
C TYR A 121 0.35 9.61 -1.83
N GLN A 122 -0.35 10.25 -2.74
CA GLN A 122 0.24 11.01 -3.85
C GLN A 122 -0.41 12.37 -3.97
N VAL A 123 0.41 13.40 -4.25
CA VAL A 123 -0.07 14.73 -4.64
C VAL A 123 0.55 15.07 -5.98
N PHE A 124 -0.30 15.33 -6.97
CA PHE A 124 0.12 15.79 -8.29
C PHE A 124 -0.04 17.30 -8.37
N VAL A 125 0.99 17.99 -8.82
CA VAL A 125 0.99 19.44 -9.02
C VAL A 125 1.39 19.73 -10.45
N ARG A 126 0.54 20.47 -11.17
CA ARG A 126 0.86 20.96 -12.52
C ARG A 126 1.27 22.42 -12.43
N LEU A 127 2.46 22.72 -12.89
CA LEU A 127 3.05 24.04 -12.92
C LEU A 127 3.36 24.46 -14.34
N GLY A 128 3.35 25.77 -14.59
CA GLY A 128 3.69 26.27 -15.91
C GLY A 128 3.57 27.79 -16.04
N PHE A 129 3.43 28.26 -17.29
CA PHE A 129 3.17 29.65 -17.67
C PHE A 129 2.29 29.66 -18.93
N ASP A 130 1.57 30.73 -19.17
CA ASP A 130 0.77 30.97 -20.38
C ASP A 130 -0.09 29.78 -20.81
N ARG A 131 -0.79 29.12 -19.86
CA ARG A 131 -1.61 27.91 -20.03
C ARG A 131 -0.81 26.66 -20.45
N MET A 132 0.50 26.72 -20.57
CA MET A 132 1.36 25.57 -20.85
C MET A 132 1.79 24.89 -19.55
N THR A 133 1.60 23.58 -19.46
CA THR A 133 2.10 22.79 -18.34
C THR A 133 3.53 22.37 -18.62
N THR A 134 4.49 23.00 -17.96
CA THR A 134 5.91 22.71 -18.12
C THR A 134 6.47 21.73 -17.10
N HIS A 135 5.84 21.63 -15.93
CA HIS A 135 6.26 20.71 -14.87
C HIS A 135 5.06 19.96 -14.29
N ILE A 136 5.22 18.65 -14.14
CA ILE A 136 4.27 17.77 -13.45
C ILE A 136 5.02 17.15 -12.29
N LEU A 137 4.75 17.63 -11.07
CA LEU A 137 5.36 17.12 -9.85
C LEU A 137 4.47 16.03 -9.28
N LYS A 138 5.06 14.88 -8.96
CA LYS A 138 4.43 13.78 -8.24
C LYS A 138 5.09 13.64 -6.87
N PHE A 139 4.48 14.21 -5.84
CA PHE A 139 4.86 13.94 -4.47
C PHE A 139 4.34 12.55 -4.08
N PHE A 140 5.24 11.68 -3.62
CA PHE A 140 4.94 10.29 -3.36
C PHE A 140 5.37 9.89 -1.95
N LEU A 141 4.41 9.43 -1.14
CA LEU A 141 4.65 8.82 0.16
C LEU A 141 4.20 7.36 0.12
N LYS A 142 5.14 6.42 0.33
CA LYS A 142 4.82 5.00 0.49
C LYS A 142 4.19 4.80 1.87
N LYS A 143 3.00 4.19 1.93
CA LYS A 143 2.36 3.83 3.19
C LYS A 143 3.03 2.61 3.81
N ILE A 144 3.00 2.54 5.13
CA ILE A 144 3.28 1.31 5.84
C ILE A 144 2.02 0.47 5.96
N LYS A 145 2.17 -0.86 5.95
CA LYS A 145 1.07 -1.81 6.09
C LYS A 145 0.99 -2.32 7.52
N ILE A 146 -0.19 -2.29 8.11
CA ILE A 146 -0.47 -2.89 9.41
C ILE A 146 -1.60 -3.89 9.25
N ALA A 147 -1.33 -5.14 9.59
CA ALA A 147 -2.34 -6.18 9.70
C ALA A 147 -2.71 -6.40 11.18
N LEU A 148 -4.00 -6.56 11.43
CA LEU A 148 -4.53 -6.89 12.75
C LEU A 148 -5.18 -8.26 12.68
N LEU A 149 -4.67 -9.21 13.47
CA LEU A 149 -5.20 -10.55 13.67
C LEU A 149 -5.88 -10.60 15.03
N ILE A 150 -7.14 -10.99 15.05
CA ILE A 150 -7.92 -11.08 16.28
C ILE A 150 -8.20 -12.55 16.57
N ASP A 151 -7.63 -13.05 17.64
CA ASP A 151 -7.67 -14.44 18.06
C ASP A 151 -8.87 -14.77 18.97
N ASP A 152 -9.10 -16.05 19.23
CA ASP A 152 -10.02 -16.65 20.19
C ASP A 152 -11.52 -16.49 19.85
N PHE A 153 -11.88 -16.36 18.58
CA PHE A 153 -13.28 -16.46 18.20
C PHE A 153 -13.78 -17.91 18.21
N GLY A 154 -15.10 -18.06 18.39
CA GLY A 154 -15.81 -19.34 18.26
C GLY A 154 -16.65 -19.72 19.47
N TYR A 155 -16.30 -19.29 20.67
CA TYR A 155 -17.01 -19.68 21.91
C TYR A 155 -18.33 -18.96 22.13
N THR A 156 -18.41 -17.69 21.78
CA THR A 156 -19.56 -16.83 22.03
C THR A 156 -19.96 -16.06 20.77
N GLN A 157 -21.26 -15.83 20.63
CA GLN A 157 -21.87 -14.95 19.64
C GLN A 157 -22.45 -13.72 20.37
N GLY A 158 -22.62 -12.59 19.67
CA GLY A 158 -23.23 -11.38 20.22
C GLY A 158 -22.25 -10.22 20.29
N GLU A 159 -22.23 -9.46 21.39
CA GLU A 159 -21.55 -8.15 21.50
C GLU A 159 -20.11 -8.17 20.96
N VAL A 160 -19.29 -9.13 21.39
CA VAL A 160 -17.87 -9.20 20.97
C VAL A 160 -17.76 -9.40 19.47
N THR A 161 -18.53 -10.34 18.92
CA THR A 161 -18.55 -10.63 17.48
C THR A 161 -18.99 -9.42 16.68
N ASP A 162 -20.06 -8.74 17.13
CA ASP A 162 -20.58 -7.55 16.46
C ASP A 162 -19.59 -6.39 16.47
N LEU A 163 -18.91 -6.12 17.59
CA LEU A 163 -17.90 -5.09 17.71
C LEU A 163 -16.76 -5.26 16.66
N PHE A 164 -16.30 -6.49 16.40
CA PHE A 164 -15.23 -6.72 15.43
C PHE A 164 -15.73 -6.87 14.00
N LEU A 165 -16.87 -7.52 13.78
CA LEU A 165 -17.34 -7.80 12.43
C LEU A 165 -18.16 -6.67 11.81
N ARG A 166 -18.93 -5.94 12.62
CA ARG A 166 -19.86 -4.89 12.16
C ARG A 166 -19.35 -3.48 12.42
N ASP A 167 -18.89 -3.21 13.65
CA ASP A 167 -18.59 -1.84 14.08
C ASP A 167 -17.20 -1.37 13.67
N LEU A 168 -16.29 -2.28 13.36
CA LEU A 168 -14.96 -2.00 12.83
C LEU A 168 -14.95 -2.22 11.31
N ASP A 169 -15.31 -1.19 10.55
CA ASP A 169 -15.29 -1.24 9.07
C ASP A 169 -13.87 -1.01 8.50
N VAL A 170 -12.99 -1.94 8.82
CA VAL A 170 -11.61 -1.98 8.34
C VAL A 170 -11.19 -3.42 8.03
N PRO A 171 -10.15 -3.65 7.21
CA PRO A 171 -9.57 -4.97 7.04
C PRO A 171 -9.11 -5.55 8.39
N LEU A 172 -9.66 -6.70 8.77
CA LEU A 172 -9.27 -7.49 9.94
C LEU A 172 -9.19 -8.95 9.53
N THR A 173 -8.27 -9.70 10.14
CA THR A 173 -8.22 -11.15 10.05
C THR A 173 -8.76 -11.72 11.36
N ILE A 174 -9.77 -12.58 11.26
CA ILE A 174 -10.49 -13.17 12.38
C ILE A 174 -10.05 -14.61 12.53
N SER A 175 -9.42 -14.94 13.65
CA SER A 175 -8.89 -16.27 13.90
C SER A 175 -9.81 -17.03 14.86
N ILE A 176 -10.25 -18.20 14.42
CA ILE A 176 -11.37 -18.94 14.99
C ILE A 176 -10.90 -20.30 15.49
N ILE A 177 -11.18 -20.62 16.76
CA ILE A 177 -10.86 -21.92 17.36
C ILE A 177 -11.82 -22.96 16.79
N PRO A 178 -11.30 -24.03 16.18
CA PRO A 178 -12.11 -25.06 15.55
C PRO A 178 -12.85 -25.92 16.59
N GLY A 179 -14.04 -26.37 16.24
CA GLY A 179 -14.85 -27.24 17.11
C GLY A 179 -15.57 -26.53 18.24
N THR A 180 -15.47 -25.23 18.32
CA THR A 180 -16.26 -24.40 19.25
C THR A 180 -17.69 -24.20 18.73
N PRO A 181 -18.69 -23.90 19.60
CA PRO A 181 -20.12 -23.91 19.25
C PRO A 181 -20.48 -23.01 18.06
N TYR A 182 -19.83 -21.85 17.93
CA TYR A 182 -20.17 -20.87 16.91
C TYR A 182 -19.10 -20.72 15.81
N ALA A 183 -18.09 -21.59 15.77
CA ALA A 183 -16.95 -21.46 14.85
C ALA A 183 -17.38 -21.27 13.38
N GLY A 184 -18.18 -22.21 12.85
CA GLY A 184 -18.64 -22.14 11.46
C GLY A 184 -19.53 -20.94 11.15
N LEU A 185 -20.41 -20.56 12.11
CA LEU A 185 -21.28 -19.41 11.95
C LEU A 185 -20.48 -18.10 11.90
N ILE A 186 -19.54 -17.93 12.83
CA ILE A 186 -18.67 -16.73 12.87
C ILE A 186 -17.80 -16.65 11.62
N ALA A 187 -17.27 -17.76 11.14
CA ALA A 187 -16.51 -17.80 9.89
C ALA A 187 -17.35 -17.29 8.69
N GLN A 188 -18.58 -17.76 8.55
CA GLN A 188 -19.49 -17.29 7.51
C GLN A 188 -19.85 -15.81 7.66
N GLN A 189 -20.12 -15.35 8.88
CA GLN A 189 -20.41 -13.94 9.15
C GLN A 189 -19.21 -13.04 8.86
N ALA A 190 -17.99 -13.43 9.26
CA ALA A 190 -16.74 -12.73 8.98
C ALA A 190 -16.52 -12.58 7.49
N TYR A 191 -16.66 -13.68 6.74
CA TYR A 191 -16.53 -13.67 5.27
C TYR A 191 -17.54 -12.74 4.59
N LYS A 192 -18.83 -12.84 4.96
CA LYS A 192 -19.90 -11.95 4.44
C LYS A 192 -19.61 -10.48 4.74
N ARG A 193 -18.92 -10.18 5.83
CA ARG A 193 -18.53 -8.83 6.25
C ARG A 193 -17.16 -8.42 5.73
N LYS A 194 -16.64 -9.13 4.74
CA LYS A 194 -15.33 -8.85 4.13
C LYS A 194 -14.19 -8.84 5.16
N LYS A 195 -14.27 -9.71 6.18
CA LYS A 195 -13.14 -10.00 7.06
C LYS A 195 -12.44 -11.24 6.55
N GLU A 196 -11.13 -11.32 6.69
CA GLU A 196 -10.37 -12.52 6.38
C GLU A 196 -10.55 -13.53 7.51
N VAL A 197 -10.73 -14.81 7.16
CA VAL A 197 -10.95 -15.90 8.11
C VAL A 197 -9.69 -16.72 8.23
N MET A 198 -9.32 -17.05 9.46
CA MET A 198 -8.15 -17.87 9.79
C MET A 198 -8.51 -18.98 10.77
N LEU A 199 -7.88 -20.14 10.64
CA LEU A 199 -7.95 -21.24 11.60
C LEU A 199 -7.00 -20.94 12.77
N HIS A 200 -7.54 -20.82 13.99
CA HIS A 200 -6.77 -20.71 15.23
C HIS A 200 -6.55 -22.10 15.82
N LEU A 201 -5.50 -22.78 15.34
CA LEU A 201 -5.28 -24.19 15.63
C LEU A 201 -4.71 -24.40 17.04
N PRO A 202 -5.45 -25.06 17.95
CA PRO A 202 -4.96 -25.38 19.29
C PRO A 202 -3.75 -26.31 19.24
N MET A 203 -2.72 -25.96 20.00
CA MET A 203 -1.47 -26.71 20.08
C MET A 203 -0.98 -26.78 21.52
N GLU A 204 -0.30 -27.84 21.89
CA GLU A 204 0.18 -28.10 23.25
C GLU A 204 1.11 -27.01 23.78
N PRO A 205 0.77 -26.37 24.93
CA PRO A 205 1.65 -25.45 25.61
C PRO A 205 2.63 -26.19 26.52
N LYS A 206 3.69 -25.48 26.95
CA LYS A 206 4.56 -25.93 28.04
C LYS A 206 3.79 -25.90 29.37
N GLY A 207 3.99 -26.91 30.20
CA GLY A 207 3.36 -26.99 31.52
C GLY A 207 1.95 -27.62 31.52
N LYS A 208 1.31 -27.59 32.69
CA LYS A 208 -0.04 -28.12 32.85
C LYS A 208 -1.07 -27.20 32.22
N PHE A 209 -1.99 -27.79 31.49
CA PHE A 209 -3.14 -27.07 30.91
C PHE A 209 -4.37 -27.96 30.91
N LYS A 210 -5.55 -27.34 30.82
CA LYS A 210 -6.83 -28.06 30.69
C LYS A 210 -7.11 -28.27 29.20
N ASN A 211 -7.15 -29.51 28.75
CA ASN A 211 -7.48 -29.82 27.37
C ASN A 211 -9.00 -29.84 27.19
N GLU A 212 -9.54 -28.77 26.64
CA GLU A 212 -10.98 -28.59 26.32
C GLU A 212 -11.23 -28.53 24.80
N TYR A 213 -10.17 -28.73 24.00
CA TYR A 213 -10.25 -28.53 22.54
C TYR A 213 -10.60 -29.84 21.83
N LYS A 214 -11.59 -29.78 20.95
CA LYS A 214 -11.97 -30.89 20.11
C LYS A 214 -10.83 -31.35 19.19
N TRP A 215 -10.08 -30.42 18.66
CA TRP A 215 -8.93 -30.67 17.80
C TRP A 215 -7.72 -29.89 18.33
N ILE A 216 -6.81 -30.61 18.97
CA ILE A 216 -5.56 -30.03 19.47
C ILE A 216 -4.39 -30.88 18.99
N ILE A 217 -3.29 -30.21 18.63
CA ILE A 217 -2.03 -30.87 18.27
C ILE A 217 -1.20 -31.06 19.53
N MET A 218 -0.98 -32.34 19.88
CA MET A 218 -0.16 -32.76 21.03
C MET A 218 1.20 -33.23 20.55
N SER A 219 2.24 -32.96 21.31
CA SER A 219 3.62 -33.34 20.98
C SER A 219 3.92 -34.85 21.01
N GLY A 220 3.02 -35.64 21.58
CA GLY A 220 3.09 -37.11 21.58
C GLY A 220 2.39 -37.77 20.40
N MET A 221 1.71 -37.03 19.53
CA MET A 221 1.02 -37.59 18.37
C MET A 221 1.98 -38.01 17.27
N GLY A 222 1.62 -39.10 16.55
CA GLY A 222 2.30 -39.47 15.32
C GLY A 222 2.00 -38.55 14.14
N LYS A 223 2.81 -38.63 13.08
CA LYS A 223 2.67 -37.79 11.88
C LYS A 223 1.27 -37.84 11.30
N GLU A 224 0.73 -39.03 11.02
CA GLU A 224 -0.59 -39.21 10.40
C GLU A 224 -1.72 -38.67 11.27
N GLU A 225 -1.59 -38.77 12.59
CA GLU A 225 -2.56 -38.26 13.55
C GLU A 225 -2.58 -36.73 13.53
N ILE A 226 -1.40 -36.09 13.54
CA ILE A 226 -1.25 -34.62 13.42
C ILE A 226 -1.89 -34.12 12.13
N GLU A 227 -1.57 -34.77 11.01
CA GLU A 227 -2.14 -34.40 9.71
C GLU A 227 -3.67 -34.51 9.71
N ASN A 228 -4.21 -35.61 10.23
CA ASN A 228 -5.64 -35.87 10.29
C ASN A 228 -6.38 -34.86 11.18
N VAL A 229 -5.83 -34.55 12.36
CA VAL A 229 -6.38 -33.53 13.26
C VAL A 229 -6.35 -32.17 12.57
N THR A 230 -5.26 -31.81 11.89
CA THR A 230 -5.11 -30.53 11.17
C THR A 230 -6.12 -30.40 10.03
N ARG A 231 -6.34 -31.47 9.23
CA ARG A 231 -7.34 -31.46 8.15
C ARG A 231 -8.76 -31.33 8.70
N LYS A 232 -9.13 -32.07 9.74
CA LYS A 232 -10.47 -31.95 10.38
C LYS A 232 -10.71 -30.56 10.96
N ALA A 233 -9.70 -29.99 11.60
CA ALA A 233 -9.78 -28.63 12.13
C ALA A 233 -10.02 -27.62 11.00
N TYR A 234 -9.27 -27.71 9.89
CA TYR A 234 -9.42 -26.85 8.71
C TYR A 234 -10.81 -26.99 8.08
N GLU A 235 -11.29 -28.22 7.87
CA GLU A 235 -12.60 -28.49 7.24
C GLU A 235 -13.78 -27.93 8.05
N SER A 236 -13.58 -27.72 9.36
CA SER A 236 -14.61 -27.12 10.22
C SER A 236 -14.75 -25.60 10.12
N ILE A 237 -13.78 -24.91 9.46
CA ILE A 237 -13.75 -23.45 9.35
C ILE A 237 -13.93 -23.05 7.89
N PRO A 238 -15.14 -22.70 7.45
CA PRO A 238 -15.38 -22.27 6.07
C PRO A 238 -14.63 -20.98 5.75
N HIS A 239 -14.24 -20.82 4.48
CA HIS A 239 -13.52 -19.64 3.96
C HIS A 239 -12.14 -19.38 4.59
N CYS A 240 -11.54 -20.39 5.22
CA CYS A 240 -10.23 -20.27 5.86
C CYS A 240 -9.13 -19.98 4.84
N ALA A 241 -8.41 -18.88 5.03
CA ALA A 241 -7.30 -18.44 4.17
C ALA A 241 -5.91 -18.77 4.72
N GLY A 242 -5.81 -19.04 6.04
CA GLY A 242 -4.55 -19.30 6.71
C GLY A 242 -4.72 -19.94 8.07
N VAL A 243 -3.61 -20.29 8.70
CA VAL A 243 -3.55 -20.96 10.01
C VAL A 243 -2.59 -20.20 10.93
N ASN A 244 -2.99 -19.99 12.19
CA ASN A 244 -2.07 -19.62 13.25
C ASN A 244 -2.24 -20.53 14.48
N ASN A 245 -1.22 -20.59 15.32
CA ASN A 245 -1.29 -21.41 16.52
C ASN A 245 -1.98 -20.69 17.68
N HIS A 246 -2.97 -21.37 18.30
CA HIS A 246 -3.48 -21.06 19.62
C HIS A 246 -2.61 -21.78 20.67
N MET A 247 -2.09 -21.03 21.67
CA MET A 247 -1.07 -21.57 22.58
C MET A 247 0.14 -22.15 21.82
N GLY A 248 0.54 -23.38 22.13
CA GLY A 248 1.53 -24.16 21.38
C GLY A 248 2.97 -23.85 21.75
N SER A 249 3.26 -23.34 22.94
CA SER A 249 4.65 -23.04 23.34
C SER A 249 5.56 -24.30 23.43
N LEU A 250 4.99 -25.50 23.56
CA LEU A 250 5.70 -26.77 23.42
C LEU A 250 5.68 -27.27 21.98
N ALA A 251 4.52 -27.41 21.38
CA ALA A 251 4.36 -27.98 20.04
C ALA A 251 5.14 -27.18 18.98
N THR A 252 5.07 -25.84 18.99
CA THR A 252 5.78 -25.01 18.03
C THR A 252 7.31 -25.01 18.17
N SER A 253 7.84 -25.51 19.29
CA SER A 253 9.28 -25.66 19.50
C SER A 253 9.85 -26.98 18.95
N ARG A 254 8.99 -27.86 18.40
CA ARG A 254 9.37 -29.19 17.91
C ARG A 254 9.12 -29.31 16.41
N GLU A 255 10.18 -29.54 15.65
CA GLU A 255 10.09 -29.66 14.19
C GLU A 255 9.26 -30.88 13.78
N GLU A 256 9.41 -31.99 14.47
CA GLU A 256 8.65 -33.25 14.24
C GLU A 256 7.14 -33.07 14.40
N VAL A 257 6.69 -32.12 15.23
CA VAL A 257 5.27 -31.78 15.42
C VAL A 257 4.81 -30.76 14.37
N MET A 258 5.61 -29.72 14.12
CA MET A 258 5.20 -28.64 13.22
C MET A 258 5.27 -29.03 11.75
N ARG A 259 6.15 -29.94 11.35
CA ARG A 259 6.30 -30.36 9.96
C ARG A 259 5.01 -30.95 9.39
N PRO A 260 4.34 -31.95 10.02
CA PRO A 260 3.08 -32.47 9.52
C PRO A 260 1.97 -31.43 9.43
N VAL A 261 1.87 -30.52 10.42
CA VAL A 261 0.92 -29.41 10.38
C VAL A 261 1.16 -28.53 9.14
N LEU A 262 2.42 -28.17 8.90
CA LEU A 262 2.80 -27.29 7.80
C LEU A 262 2.68 -27.97 6.44
N GLU A 263 2.87 -29.29 6.35
CA GLU A 263 2.62 -30.07 5.14
C GLU A 263 1.13 -30.01 4.74
N VAL A 264 0.19 -30.10 5.70
CA VAL A 264 -1.24 -29.90 5.44
C VAL A 264 -1.55 -28.44 5.05
N VAL A 265 -0.96 -27.45 5.72
CA VAL A 265 -1.10 -26.03 5.37
C VAL A 265 -0.68 -25.79 3.92
N LYS A 266 0.43 -26.40 3.49
CA LYS A 266 0.93 -26.31 2.10
C LYS A 266 0.00 -27.02 1.12
N GLU A 267 -0.45 -28.24 1.44
CA GLU A 267 -1.41 -29.02 0.62
C GLU A 267 -2.69 -28.22 0.33
N LYS A 268 -3.21 -27.53 1.35
CA LYS A 268 -4.42 -26.71 1.22
C LYS A 268 -4.17 -25.30 0.66
N ASN A 269 -2.94 -24.97 0.24
CA ASN A 269 -2.53 -23.66 -0.26
C ASN A 269 -2.87 -22.51 0.71
N LEU A 270 -2.76 -22.78 2.01
CA LEU A 270 -2.98 -21.80 3.07
C LEU A 270 -1.66 -21.07 3.40
N TYR A 271 -1.76 -19.88 3.99
CA TYR A 271 -0.60 -19.24 4.61
C TYR A 271 -0.51 -19.56 6.11
N PHE A 272 0.66 -19.38 6.69
CA PHE A 272 0.90 -19.66 8.11
C PHE A 272 1.34 -18.41 8.88
N VAL A 273 0.82 -18.26 10.10
CA VAL A 273 1.25 -17.23 11.05
C VAL A 273 1.76 -17.90 12.32
N ASP A 274 3.01 -17.66 12.65
CA ASP A 274 3.54 -18.02 13.95
C ASP A 274 3.15 -16.95 14.99
N SER A 275 2.24 -17.32 15.91
CA SER A 275 1.81 -16.41 17.00
C SER A 275 2.93 -16.15 18.01
N LYS A 276 4.07 -16.82 17.88
CA LYS A 276 5.28 -16.65 18.72
C LYS A 276 4.98 -16.70 20.20
N THR A 277 4.34 -17.77 20.67
CA THR A 277 4.04 -18.02 22.07
C THR A 277 5.27 -18.46 22.88
N THR A 278 6.36 -18.78 22.18
CA THR A 278 7.69 -19.06 22.74
C THR A 278 8.78 -18.48 21.84
N SER A 279 9.92 -18.08 22.44
CA SER A 279 11.11 -17.64 21.69
C SER A 279 11.80 -18.79 20.95
N SER A 280 11.57 -20.04 21.38
CA SER A 280 12.13 -21.26 20.77
C SER A 280 11.25 -21.85 19.65
N SER A 281 10.23 -21.11 19.15
CA SER A 281 9.42 -21.58 18.03
C SER A 281 10.26 -21.81 16.78
N VAL A 282 10.12 -23.01 16.19
CA VAL A 282 10.67 -23.38 14.88
C VAL A 282 9.65 -23.23 13.74
N ALA A 283 8.40 -22.90 14.07
CA ALA A 283 7.28 -22.91 13.13
C ALA A 283 7.49 -21.92 11.95
N PHE A 284 7.84 -20.67 12.21
CA PHE A 284 8.09 -19.68 11.15
C PHE A 284 9.28 -20.03 10.25
N PRO A 285 10.50 -20.33 10.76
CA PRO A 285 11.61 -20.72 9.90
C PRO A 285 11.34 -21.99 9.11
N LEU A 286 10.62 -22.96 9.68
CA LEU A 286 10.25 -24.19 9.00
C LEU A 286 9.22 -23.94 7.89
N ALA A 287 8.19 -23.10 8.12
CA ALA A 287 7.22 -22.71 7.10
C ALA A 287 7.91 -22.07 5.89
N ARG A 288 8.87 -21.15 6.13
CA ARG A 288 9.69 -20.57 5.06
C ARG A 288 10.51 -21.60 4.29
N LYS A 289 11.16 -22.54 4.99
CA LYS A 289 11.94 -23.63 4.38
C LYS A 289 11.07 -24.52 3.48
N LEU A 290 9.81 -24.73 3.85
CA LEU A 290 8.83 -25.48 3.06
C LEU A 290 8.21 -24.69 1.89
N GLY A 291 8.54 -23.41 1.75
CA GLY A 291 8.00 -22.52 0.70
C GLY A 291 6.54 -22.12 0.94
N ILE A 292 6.10 -22.11 2.20
CA ILE A 292 4.77 -21.67 2.59
C ILE A 292 4.81 -20.15 2.79
N ARG A 293 3.84 -19.42 2.23
CA ARG A 293 3.69 -18.00 2.54
C ARG A 293 3.43 -17.84 4.03
N CYS A 294 4.25 -17.08 4.73
CA CYS A 294 4.14 -17.00 6.17
C CYS A 294 4.63 -15.66 6.74
N THR A 295 4.25 -15.42 7.98
CA THR A 295 4.77 -14.31 8.79
C THR A 295 4.78 -14.73 10.26
N SER A 296 5.31 -13.89 11.13
CA SER A 296 5.24 -14.08 12.58
C SER A 296 4.75 -12.80 13.24
N ARG A 297 4.15 -12.94 14.41
CA ARG A 297 3.70 -11.81 15.23
C ARG A 297 4.84 -10.84 15.55
N ASP A 298 4.63 -9.55 15.28
CA ASP A 298 5.53 -8.48 15.68
C ASP A 298 5.20 -7.95 17.08
N VAL A 299 3.90 -7.75 17.39
CA VAL A 299 3.45 -7.19 18.67
C VAL A 299 2.19 -7.87 19.16
N PHE A 300 2.14 -8.25 20.45
CA PHE A 300 0.91 -8.50 21.17
C PHE A 300 0.30 -7.20 21.65
N LEU A 301 -0.98 -6.94 21.33
CA LEU A 301 -1.60 -5.64 21.57
C LEU A 301 -2.27 -5.55 22.95
N ASP A 302 -2.78 -6.65 23.49
CA ASP A 302 -3.69 -6.67 24.64
C ASP A 302 -3.34 -7.69 25.73
N ASN A 303 -2.05 -7.91 26.01
CA ASN A 303 -1.62 -8.65 27.21
C ASN A 303 -2.21 -8.05 28.49
N GLU A 304 -2.39 -6.72 28.50
CA GLU A 304 -3.20 -6.01 29.49
C GLU A 304 -4.42 -5.41 28.81
N LYS A 305 -5.61 -5.72 29.33
CA LYS A 305 -6.88 -5.26 28.76
C LYS A 305 -7.21 -3.83 29.20
N SER A 306 -6.34 -2.86 28.83
CA SER A 306 -6.57 -1.44 29.06
C SER A 306 -6.31 -0.63 27.79
N TYR A 307 -7.06 0.46 27.60
CA TYR A 307 -6.85 1.36 26.46
C TYR A 307 -5.45 1.91 26.38
N SER A 308 -4.89 2.32 27.50
CA SER A 308 -3.53 2.89 27.57
C SER A 308 -2.47 1.89 27.11
N TYR A 309 -2.56 0.64 27.58
CA TYR A 309 -1.64 -0.43 27.19
C TYR A 309 -1.78 -0.74 25.69
N ILE A 310 -3.00 -0.97 25.19
CA ILE A 310 -3.26 -1.30 23.80
C ILE A 310 -2.77 -0.16 22.89
N LYS A 311 -3.01 1.10 23.25
CA LYS A 311 -2.50 2.27 22.51
C LYS A 311 -0.97 2.28 22.45
N LYS A 312 -0.29 2.02 23.57
CA LYS A 312 1.18 1.94 23.63
C LYS A 312 1.71 0.81 22.73
N GLN A 313 1.10 -0.37 22.77
CA GLN A 313 1.51 -1.50 21.93
C GLN A 313 1.23 -1.22 20.45
N PHE A 314 0.12 -0.55 20.11
CA PHE A 314 -0.16 -0.14 18.74
C PHE A 314 0.88 0.87 18.22
N GLN A 315 1.30 1.82 19.05
CA GLN A 315 2.40 2.73 18.69
C GLN A 315 3.71 1.96 18.42
N ARG A 316 4.01 0.92 19.23
CA ARG A 316 5.15 0.02 18.98
C ARG A 316 4.98 -0.72 17.65
N LEU A 317 3.79 -1.19 17.33
CA LEU A 317 3.49 -1.84 16.05
C LEU A 317 3.76 -0.90 14.88
N VAL A 318 3.35 0.37 14.97
CA VAL A 318 3.67 1.41 13.97
C VAL A 318 5.17 1.60 13.81
N LEU A 319 5.94 1.62 14.91
CA LEU A 319 7.41 1.74 14.84
C LEU A 319 8.06 0.55 14.13
N VAL A 320 7.57 -0.67 14.37
CA VAL A 320 8.02 -1.87 13.64
C VAL A 320 7.68 -1.77 12.16
N ALA A 321 6.44 -1.39 11.84
CA ALA A 321 6.00 -1.22 10.46
C ALA A 321 6.80 -0.16 9.70
N ARG A 322 7.22 0.94 10.37
CA ARG A 322 8.10 1.96 9.77
C ARG A 322 9.46 1.40 9.36
N LYS A 323 10.03 0.49 10.15
CA LYS A 323 11.32 -0.14 9.86
C LYS A 323 11.24 -1.19 8.77
N LYS A 324 10.18 -2.01 8.77
CA LYS A 324 10.02 -3.17 7.88
C LYS A 324 9.14 -2.91 6.64
N GLY A 325 8.41 -1.78 6.62
CA GLY A 325 7.36 -1.50 5.62
C GLY A 325 6.01 -2.13 5.97
N ARG A 326 5.99 -3.10 6.89
CA ARG A 326 4.78 -3.81 7.36
C ARG A 326 4.97 -4.34 8.77
N ALA A 327 3.84 -4.60 9.47
CA ALA A 327 3.84 -5.30 10.76
C ALA A 327 2.52 -6.02 11.04
N LEU A 328 2.61 -7.10 11.82
CA LEU A 328 1.49 -7.88 12.34
C LEU A 328 1.27 -7.65 13.83
N GLY A 329 0.11 -7.11 14.18
CA GLY A 329 -0.39 -7.05 15.55
C GLY A 329 -1.40 -8.18 15.81
N ILE A 330 -1.24 -8.90 16.92
CA ILE A 330 -2.21 -9.89 17.39
C ILE A 330 -2.89 -9.36 18.66
N ALA A 331 -4.20 -9.56 18.74
CA ALA A 331 -5.02 -9.25 19.90
C ALA A 331 -6.12 -10.31 20.07
N HIS A 332 -6.78 -10.36 21.21
CA HIS A 332 -7.85 -11.33 21.51
C HIS A 332 -9.24 -10.70 21.40
N ALA A 333 -10.21 -11.52 21.10
CA ALA A 333 -11.62 -11.13 21.02
C ALA A 333 -12.17 -10.71 22.39
N SER A 334 -12.21 -9.40 22.67
CA SER A 334 -12.81 -8.85 23.88
C SER A 334 -13.43 -7.47 23.63
N PRO A 335 -14.45 -7.05 24.41
CA PRO A 335 -15.07 -5.73 24.25
C PRO A 335 -14.08 -4.59 24.46
N THR A 336 -13.18 -4.73 25.43
CA THR A 336 -12.15 -3.72 25.73
C THR A 336 -11.18 -3.54 24.56
N THR A 337 -10.71 -4.67 23.99
CA THR A 337 -9.82 -4.66 22.82
C THR A 337 -10.50 -4.02 21.61
N ALA A 338 -11.75 -4.40 21.32
CA ALA A 338 -12.51 -3.84 20.19
C ALA A 338 -12.68 -2.32 20.30
N ARG A 339 -13.13 -1.84 21.47
CA ARG A 339 -13.32 -0.40 21.72
C ARG A 339 -12.00 0.38 21.66
N ALA A 340 -10.93 -0.19 22.20
CA ALA A 340 -9.60 0.41 22.12
C ALA A 340 -9.10 0.52 20.68
N ILE A 341 -9.16 -0.56 19.91
CA ILE A 341 -8.77 -0.59 18.49
C ILE A 341 -9.60 0.40 17.69
N ARG A 342 -10.93 0.46 17.87
CA ARG A 342 -11.81 1.42 17.20
C ARG A 342 -11.34 2.86 17.41
N LYS A 343 -11.07 3.24 18.66
CA LYS A 343 -10.60 4.59 18.98
C LYS A 343 -9.26 4.90 18.36
N ILE A 344 -8.31 3.95 18.40
CA ILE A 344 -6.98 4.10 17.79
C ILE A 344 -7.08 4.26 16.27
N ILE A 345 -7.94 3.47 15.61
CA ILE A 345 -8.12 3.52 14.15
C ILE A 345 -8.72 4.85 13.68
N CYS A 346 -9.63 5.45 14.48
CA CYS A 346 -10.18 6.77 14.17
C CYS A 346 -9.10 7.86 14.13
N ASP A 347 -8.06 7.74 14.95
CA ASP A 347 -6.96 8.70 15.04
C ASP A 347 -5.82 8.44 14.03
N LEU A 348 -5.89 7.35 13.25
CA LEU A 348 -4.84 7.00 12.30
C LEU A 348 -4.80 7.91 11.07
N ASP A 349 -3.61 8.40 10.74
CA ASP A 349 -3.41 9.09 9.46
C ASP A 349 -3.42 8.10 8.29
N LYS A 350 -4.59 7.97 7.65
CA LYS A 350 -4.83 7.07 6.51
C LYS A 350 -4.00 7.43 5.26
N ARG A 351 -3.33 8.58 5.26
CA ARG A 351 -2.37 8.96 4.21
C ARG A 351 -1.02 8.24 4.40
N LYS A 352 -0.69 7.84 5.63
CA LYS A 352 0.57 7.21 6.02
C LYS A 352 0.45 5.72 6.29
N ILE A 353 -0.68 5.28 6.84
CA ILE A 353 -0.91 3.92 7.30
C ILE A 353 -2.05 3.29 6.51
N SER A 354 -1.81 2.08 6.02
CA SER A 354 -2.80 1.22 5.40
C SER A 354 -3.08 0.03 6.31
N LEU A 355 -4.32 -0.10 6.78
CA LEU A 355 -4.76 -1.35 7.39
C LEU A 355 -5.02 -2.35 6.28
N VAL A 356 -4.53 -3.57 6.45
CA VAL A 356 -4.58 -4.64 5.44
C VAL A 356 -4.88 -5.98 6.09
N TYR A 357 -5.25 -7.01 5.30
CA TYR A 357 -5.35 -8.37 5.80
C TYR A 357 -3.97 -8.97 6.07
N VAL A 358 -3.94 -10.06 6.85
CA VAL A 358 -2.69 -10.80 7.07
C VAL A 358 -2.16 -11.36 5.75
N SER A 359 -3.03 -11.82 4.86
CA SER A 359 -2.66 -12.29 3.51
C SER A 359 -1.94 -11.26 2.64
N ASP A 360 -2.10 -9.95 2.92
CA ASP A 360 -1.41 -8.85 2.21
C ASP A 360 0.05 -8.64 2.69
N ILE A 361 0.47 -9.29 3.80
CA ILE A 361 1.79 -9.09 4.41
C ILE A 361 2.63 -10.37 4.58
N VAL A 362 2.06 -11.55 4.29
CA VAL A 362 2.82 -12.82 4.25
C VAL A 362 3.73 -12.87 3.03
N GLU A 363 4.90 -13.47 3.18
CA GLU A 363 5.90 -13.68 2.13
C GLU A 363 6.12 -15.14 1.87
#